data_b01fdc1a432fb8d21d3727c244490978
#
_entry.id   b01fdc1a432fb8d21d3727c244490978
#
_cell.length_a   1.000
_cell.length_b   1.000
_cell.length_c   1.000
_cell.angle_alpha   90.00
_cell.angle_beta   90.00
_cell.angle_gamma   90.00
#
_symmetry.space_group_name_H-M   'P 1'
#
loop_
_entity.id
_entity.type
_entity.pdbx_description
1 polymer ?
#
loop_
_entity_poly.entity_id
_entity_poly.type
_entity_poly.pdbx_seq_one_letter_code
_entity_poly.pdbx_strand_id
1 'polypeptide(L)'
;MLIPTDKIKELFTTFSKDTITSIDTLPQAGSERHYFRIFTTDKSFIVTYGANIKENEVFIYFSEHFKKKGLATAQIFCINGEKDIYIQEDFGDRSLLNKLEEHGYTEYVYNLYKESLYQLALLQVKGHEELNYKKCLTNTSFGKQAIMADLLYFKYYFLDALRRPYDKQKLMDDFEALSNYLSHTAYKFFMFRDFQSRNIMVGPALEGLGEAVHFIDYQGGMKGAPQYDVASLLWQAKANLPDEWKLRLLEDYISYFEKIVNETIDRDVFRSQYNGYVLIRLLQVLGAYGFRGLFERKAHFLTSIPLGLQNLKWFIQNQNIGIAVPEFKKVLELCIGDEVITEFTPVQATSETPLVVTINSFSFIKTGYPTDETKNGGGFVFDMRGILNPGRFDAYKHLSGLDKPVKDFLEQQTKIPEFLNSVYSVIDISVEDYIKRGFEHLTINFGCTGGQHRSVYAAEAIARHLRNKFKVKIILQHTNKENWKTA
;
A
#
# COMPACT_ATOMS: atom_id res chain seq x y z
N MET A 1 -3.21 19.62 -11.50
CA MET A 1 -3.78 20.57 -10.51
C MET A 1 -2.63 21.42 -10.01
N LEU A 2 -2.77 22.73 -9.95
CA LEU A 2 -1.73 23.58 -9.36
C LEU A 2 -1.67 23.30 -7.87
N ILE A 3 -0.48 23.02 -7.36
CA ILE A 3 -0.25 22.78 -5.93
C ILE A 3 -0.65 24.06 -5.18
N PRO A 4 -1.50 24.02 -4.15
CA PRO A 4 -1.99 25.21 -3.46
C PRO A 4 -0.96 25.79 -2.47
N THR A 5 0.29 25.97 -2.93
CA THR A 5 1.43 26.36 -2.07
C THR A 5 1.18 27.68 -1.35
N ASP A 6 0.51 28.63 -2.02
CA ASP A 6 0.21 29.93 -1.41
C ASP A 6 -0.84 29.80 -0.29
N LYS A 7 -1.90 29.00 -0.50
CA LYS A 7 -2.89 28.69 0.55
C LYS A 7 -2.25 27.97 1.75
N ILE A 8 -1.27 27.08 1.49
CA ILE A 8 -0.53 26.38 2.55
C ILE A 8 0.27 27.39 3.39
N LYS A 9 1.00 28.30 2.75
CA LYS A 9 1.78 29.34 3.44
C LYS A 9 0.87 30.28 4.24
N GLU A 10 -0.24 30.71 3.64
CA GLU A 10 -1.24 31.53 4.31
C GLU A 10 -1.77 30.84 5.57
N LEU A 11 -2.22 29.58 5.47
CA LEU A 11 -2.71 28.83 6.61
C LEU A 11 -1.63 28.68 7.69
N PHE A 12 -0.38 28.37 7.31
CA PHE A 12 0.72 28.22 8.26
C PHE A 12 0.98 29.51 9.06
N THR A 13 0.93 30.68 8.40
CA THR A 13 1.14 31.98 9.06
C THR A 13 0.03 32.34 10.06
N THR A 14 -1.19 31.77 9.93
CA THR A 14 -2.24 31.94 10.94
C THR A 14 -2.00 31.09 12.18
N PHE A 15 -1.28 29.98 12.05
CA PHE A 15 -0.98 29.02 13.11
C PHE A 15 0.34 29.33 13.83
N SER A 16 1.41 29.62 13.10
CA SER A 16 2.75 29.83 13.65
C SER A 16 3.40 31.10 13.13
N LYS A 17 4.25 31.71 14.00
CA LYS A 17 5.14 32.82 13.61
C LYS A 17 6.50 32.34 13.10
N ASP A 18 6.74 31.01 13.09
CA ASP A 18 8.00 30.43 12.64
C ASP A 18 8.21 30.67 11.15
N THR A 19 9.46 30.91 10.77
CA THR A 19 9.82 31.11 9.35
C THR A 19 9.85 29.74 8.65
N ILE A 20 9.10 29.61 7.55
CA ILE A 20 9.16 28.45 6.67
C ILE A 20 10.52 28.45 5.97
N THR A 21 11.31 27.38 6.13
CA THR A 21 12.59 27.17 5.44
C THR A 21 12.40 26.42 4.12
N SER A 22 11.52 25.40 4.09
CA SER A 22 11.14 24.71 2.86
C SER A 22 9.75 24.09 2.97
N ILE A 23 9.14 23.77 1.82
CA ILE A 23 7.92 22.97 1.69
C ILE A 23 8.20 21.86 0.70
N ASP A 24 8.24 20.62 1.18
CA ASP A 24 8.51 19.45 0.37
C ASP A 24 7.20 18.70 0.09
N THR A 25 7.02 18.27 -1.16
CA THR A 25 5.90 17.38 -1.51
C THR A 25 6.25 15.95 -1.11
N LEU A 26 5.35 15.28 -0.38
CA LEU A 26 5.53 13.88 -0.01
C LEU A 26 4.92 12.96 -1.08
N PRO A 27 5.44 11.73 -1.22
CA PRO A 27 4.91 10.74 -2.15
C PRO A 27 3.44 10.43 -1.88
N GLN A 28 2.63 10.39 -2.94
CA GLN A 28 1.22 10.04 -2.84
C GLN A 28 1.05 8.52 -2.75
N ALA A 29 0.40 8.02 -1.72
CA ALA A 29 0.18 6.60 -1.47
C ALA A 29 -1.30 6.24 -1.62
N GLY A 30 -1.77 6.02 -2.86
CA GLY A 30 -3.05 5.35 -3.13
C GLY A 30 -4.34 6.14 -2.83
N SER A 31 -4.28 7.31 -2.21
CA SER A 31 -5.40 8.22 -1.99
C SER A 31 -5.32 9.45 -2.92
N GLU A 32 -6.43 10.17 -3.07
CA GLU A 32 -6.45 11.44 -3.83
C GLU A 32 -5.92 12.62 -3.01
N ARG A 33 -5.50 12.39 -1.75
CA ARG A 33 -4.91 13.42 -0.90
C ARG A 33 -3.47 13.69 -1.28
N HIS A 34 -3.07 14.96 -1.16
CA HIS A 34 -1.70 15.41 -1.34
C HIS A 34 -1.12 15.81 0.01
N TYR A 35 0.08 15.34 0.28
CA TYR A 35 0.78 15.60 1.52
C TYR A 35 2.01 16.45 1.27
N PHE A 36 2.22 17.43 2.15
CA PHE A 36 3.40 18.29 2.12
C PHE A 36 4.02 18.30 3.51
N ARG A 37 5.32 18.46 3.56
CA ARG A 37 6.05 18.71 4.80
C ARG A 37 6.57 20.11 4.81
N ILE A 38 6.17 20.90 5.79
CA ILE A 38 6.73 22.22 6.08
C ILE A 38 7.89 22.03 7.05
N PHE A 39 9.04 22.60 6.72
CA PHE A 39 10.18 22.72 7.61
C PHE A 39 10.27 24.14 8.12
N THR A 40 10.53 24.28 9.42
CA THR A 40 10.95 25.52 10.07
C THR A 40 12.37 25.31 10.59
N THR A 41 12.92 26.28 11.34
CA THR A 41 14.27 26.14 11.91
C THR A 41 14.40 24.93 12.83
N ASP A 42 13.37 24.64 13.64
CA ASP A 42 13.47 23.65 14.72
C ASP A 42 12.44 22.51 14.61
N LYS A 43 11.45 22.63 13.72
CA LYS A 43 10.32 21.70 13.66
C LYS A 43 9.90 21.41 12.24
N SER A 44 9.15 20.33 12.08
CA SER A 44 8.44 20.01 10.84
C SER A 44 6.96 19.74 11.11
N PHE A 45 6.13 19.96 10.09
CA PHE A 45 4.69 19.78 10.14
C PHE A 45 4.20 19.11 8.86
N ILE A 46 3.20 18.25 8.97
CA ILE A 46 2.52 17.68 7.80
C ILE A 46 1.32 18.55 7.45
N VAL A 47 1.24 18.91 6.18
CA VAL A 47 0.06 19.55 5.61
C VAL A 47 -0.64 18.55 4.71
N THR A 48 -1.92 18.40 4.91
CA THR A 48 -2.77 17.56 4.04
C THR A 48 -3.70 18.47 3.25
N TYR A 49 -3.69 18.28 1.93
CA TYR A 49 -4.69 18.83 1.01
C TYR A 49 -5.56 17.69 0.48
N GLY A 50 -6.86 17.77 0.68
CA GLY A 50 -7.81 16.76 0.22
C GLY A 50 -9.11 17.39 -0.30
N ALA A 51 -9.47 17.09 -1.56
CA ALA A 51 -10.71 17.58 -2.16
C ALA A 51 -11.99 16.96 -1.55
N ASN A 52 -11.86 15.78 -0.92
CA ASN A 52 -12.96 15.13 -0.21
C ASN A 52 -13.12 15.70 1.20
N ILE A 53 -13.91 16.76 1.31
CA ILE A 53 -14.14 17.50 2.58
C ILE A 53 -14.69 16.58 3.67
N LYS A 54 -15.62 15.67 3.34
CA LYS A 54 -16.18 14.73 4.30
C LYS A 54 -15.10 13.84 4.93
N GLU A 55 -14.18 13.36 4.13
CA GLU A 55 -13.06 12.53 4.59
C GLU A 55 -12.12 13.32 5.51
N ASN A 56 -11.83 14.58 5.16
CA ASN A 56 -11.02 15.46 5.99
C ASN A 56 -11.72 15.72 7.34
N GLU A 57 -13.01 16.04 7.34
CA GLU A 57 -13.79 16.28 8.57
C GLU A 57 -13.80 15.06 9.51
N VAL A 58 -13.90 13.85 8.94
CA VAL A 58 -13.83 12.61 9.73
C VAL A 58 -12.45 12.42 10.35
N PHE A 59 -11.38 12.61 9.55
CA PHE A 59 -10.02 12.50 10.07
C PHE A 59 -9.75 13.51 11.18
N ILE A 60 -10.13 14.77 10.99
CA ILE A 60 -9.98 15.83 11.98
C ILE A 60 -10.74 15.49 13.25
N TYR A 61 -12.01 15.08 13.12
CA TYR A 61 -12.85 14.72 14.27
C TYR A 61 -12.25 13.56 15.09
N PHE A 62 -11.78 12.52 14.43
CA PHE A 62 -11.14 11.39 15.11
C PHE A 62 -9.84 11.81 15.77
N SER A 63 -8.99 12.59 15.08
CA SER A 63 -7.74 13.08 15.63
C SER A 63 -7.96 13.89 16.93
N GLU A 64 -8.90 14.84 16.90
CA GLU A 64 -9.23 15.66 18.06
C GLU A 64 -9.78 14.80 19.22
N HIS A 65 -10.65 13.84 18.92
CA HIS A 65 -11.23 12.94 19.92
C HIS A 65 -10.15 12.06 20.56
N PHE A 66 -9.30 11.44 19.78
CA PHE A 66 -8.26 10.54 20.26
C PHE A 66 -7.15 11.28 21.00
N LYS A 67 -6.75 12.46 20.51
CA LYS A 67 -5.72 13.29 21.18
C LYS A 67 -6.17 13.76 22.56
N LYS A 68 -7.44 14.13 22.74
CA LYS A 68 -8.02 14.46 24.06
C LYS A 68 -7.92 13.33 25.06
N LYS A 69 -7.87 12.09 24.60
CA LYS A 69 -7.73 10.88 25.41
C LYS A 69 -6.27 10.41 25.56
N GLY A 70 -5.30 11.18 25.04
CA GLY A 70 -3.87 10.85 25.12
C GLY A 70 -3.45 9.65 24.27
N LEU A 71 -4.19 9.35 23.19
CA LEU A 71 -3.91 8.21 22.32
C LEU A 71 -2.87 8.54 21.23
N ALA A 72 -2.22 7.52 20.71
CA ALA A 72 -1.08 7.61 19.78
C ALA A 72 -1.49 8.04 18.35
N THR A 73 -2.16 9.18 18.23
CA THR A 73 -2.68 9.73 16.97
C THR A 73 -2.20 11.16 16.75
N ALA A 74 -2.28 11.66 15.50
CA ALA A 74 -1.80 12.99 15.15
C ALA A 74 -2.61 14.12 15.81
N GLN A 75 -1.92 15.11 16.32
CA GLN A 75 -2.52 16.38 16.71
C GLN A 75 -2.82 17.22 15.48
N ILE A 76 -4.03 17.79 15.39
CA ILE A 76 -4.38 18.80 14.40
C ILE A 76 -4.08 20.16 14.99
N PHE A 77 -3.30 20.98 14.29
CA PHE A 77 -2.90 22.31 14.73
C PHE A 77 -3.77 23.42 14.15
N CYS A 78 -4.07 23.32 12.85
CA CYS A 78 -4.82 24.32 12.14
C CYS A 78 -5.61 23.71 10.97
N ILE A 79 -6.75 24.35 10.62
CA ILE A 79 -7.63 23.95 9.54
C ILE A 79 -8.06 25.23 8.82
N ASN A 80 -8.06 25.24 7.48
CA ASN A 80 -8.55 26.39 6.72
C ASN A 80 -10.10 26.44 6.70
N GLY A 81 -10.66 27.57 6.29
CA GLY A 81 -12.11 27.77 6.28
C GLY A 81 -12.87 26.82 5.35
N GLU A 82 -12.26 26.36 4.27
CA GLU A 82 -12.82 25.42 3.28
C GLU A 82 -12.70 23.96 3.74
N LYS A 83 -11.91 23.68 4.77
CA LYS A 83 -11.62 22.33 5.33
C LYS A 83 -10.97 21.39 4.31
N ASP A 84 -10.39 21.92 3.25
CA ASP A 84 -9.63 21.16 2.26
C ASP A 84 -8.14 21.09 2.59
N ILE A 85 -7.63 21.98 3.48
CA ILE A 85 -6.24 22.00 3.97
C ILE A 85 -6.23 21.98 5.49
N TYR A 86 -5.41 21.11 6.08
CA TYR A 86 -5.14 21.13 7.51
C TYR A 86 -3.68 20.79 7.80
N ILE A 87 -3.19 21.32 8.93
CA ILE A 87 -1.83 21.13 9.44
C ILE A 87 -1.88 20.18 10.63
N GLN A 88 -1.04 19.18 10.62
CA GLN A 88 -0.97 18.15 11.64
C GLN A 88 0.46 17.85 12.07
N GLU A 89 0.58 17.11 13.16
CA GLU A 89 1.83 16.62 13.74
C GLU A 89 2.60 15.76 12.73
N ASP A 90 3.93 15.93 12.69
CA ASP A 90 4.84 15.14 11.85
C ASP A 90 5.56 14.09 12.70
N PHE A 91 5.38 12.83 12.36
CA PHE A 91 5.99 11.69 13.04
C PHE A 91 7.26 11.17 12.33
N GLY A 92 7.80 11.94 11.36
CA GLY A 92 8.97 11.55 10.59
C GLY A 92 8.68 10.70 9.38
N ASP A 93 9.70 9.99 8.88
CA ASP A 93 9.68 9.29 7.59
C ASP A 93 9.62 7.76 7.69
N ARG A 94 9.72 7.20 8.88
CA ARG A 94 9.86 5.77 9.08
C ARG A 94 8.59 5.14 9.60
N SER A 95 8.00 4.28 8.81
CA SER A 95 6.90 3.42 9.26
C SER A 95 7.44 2.14 9.91
N LEU A 96 6.59 1.42 10.64
CA LEU A 96 6.88 0.11 11.18
C LEU A 96 7.30 -0.89 10.07
N LEU A 97 6.71 -0.75 8.86
CA LEU A 97 7.13 -1.55 7.70
C LEU A 97 8.56 -1.21 7.28
N ASN A 98 8.94 0.06 7.23
CA ASN A 98 10.31 0.45 6.92
C ASN A 98 11.29 -0.08 7.96
N LYS A 99 10.94 -0.02 9.25
CA LYS A 99 11.78 -0.60 10.32
C LYS A 99 11.97 -2.11 10.14
N LEU A 100 10.91 -2.83 9.74
CA LEU A 100 11.01 -4.25 9.43
C LEU A 100 11.88 -4.51 8.19
N GLU A 101 11.75 -3.73 7.12
CA GLU A 101 12.56 -3.84 5.91
C GLU A 101 14.06 -3.54 6.18
N GLU A 102 14.36 -2.60 7.08
CA GLU A 102 15.72 -2.19 7.45
C GLU A 102 16.42 -3.14 8.42
N HIS A 103 15.69 -3.65 9.40
CA HIS A 103 16.28 -4.41 10.51
C HIS A 103 15.93 -5.90 10.51
N GLY A 104 15.02 -6.34 9.63
CA GLY A 104 14.54 -7.72 9.59
C GLY A 104 13.75 -8.12 10.84
N TYR A 105 13.64 -9.44 11.07
CA TYR A 105 12.90 -10.00 12.20
C TYR A 105 13.74 -10.03 13.49
N THR A 106 14.12 -8.86 13.99
CA THR A 106 14.89 -8.68 15.22
C THR A 106 13.97 -8.45 16.44
N GLU A 107 14.51 -8.65 17.65
CA GLU A 107 13.79 -8.36 18.89
C GLU A 107 13.38 -6.88 19.00
N TYR A 108 14.19 -5.98 18.47
CA TYR A 108 13.84 -4.55 18.36
C TYR A 108 12.54 -4.35 17.58
N VAL A 109 12.44 -4.94 16.38
CA VAL A 109 11.24 -4.83 15.54
C VAL A 109 10.06 -5.56 16.19
N TYR A 110 10.28 -6.72 16.82
CA TYR A 110 9.25 -7.42 17.59
C TYR A 110 8.63 -6.52 18.66
N ASN A 111 9.47 -5.81 19.41
CA ASN A 111 9.01 -4.89 20.46
C ASN A 111 8.22 -3.70 19.90
N LEU A 112 8.53 -3.20 18.70
CA LEU A 112 7.73 -2.19 18.02
C LEU A 112 6.34 -2.72 17.62
N TYR A 113 6.22 -3.97 17.12
CA TYR A 113 4.93 -4.62 16.87
C TYR A 113 4.13 -4.80 18.16
N LYS A 114 4.79 -5.22 19.23
CA LYS A 114 4.19 -5.40 20.55
C LYS A 114 3.63 -4.09 21.10
N GLU A 115 4.41 -3.00 21.03
CA GLU A 115 3.99 -1.66 21.40
C GLU A 115 2.82 -1.18 20.52
N SER A 116 2.86 -1.43 19.22
CA SER A 116 1.78 -1.10 18.30
C SER A 116 0.46 -1.78 18.69
N LEU A 117 0.51 -3.03 19.13
CA LEU A 117 -0.67 -3.77 19.58
C LEU A 117 -1.19 -3.27 20.94
N TYR A 118 -0.30 -2.85 21.85
CA TYR A 118 -0.70 -2.22 23.10
C TYR A 118 -1.42 -0.90 22.85
N GLN A 119 -0.84 -0.02 22.04
CA GLN A 119 -1.43 1.26 21.67
C GLN A 119 -2.73 1.08 20.84
N LEU A 120 -2.81 0.03 20.03
CA LEU A 120 -4.06 -0.34 19.34
C LEU A 120 -5.16 -0.69 20.34
N ALA A 121 -4.88 -1.54 21.33
CA ALA A 121 -5.87 -1.92 22.34
C ALA A 121 -6.37 -0.69 23.13
N LEU A 122 -5.46 0.24 23.47
CA LEU A 122 -5.84 1.53 24.07
C LEU A 122 -6.74 2.36 23.14
N LEU A 123 -6.36 2.49 21.87
CA LEU A 123 -7.14 3.23 20.87
C LEU A 123 -8.53 2.62 20.70
N GLN A 124 -8.63 1.31 20.59
CA GLN A 124 -9.89 0.61 20.42
C GLN A 124 -10.83 0.84 21.60
N VAL A 125 -10.37 0.61 22.82
CA VAL A 125 -11.22 0.67 24.03
C VAL A 125 -11.46 2.11 24.48
N LYS A 126 -10.41 2.88 24.77
CA LYS A 126 -10.55 4.26 25.24
C LYS A 126 -11.02 5.22 24.13
N GLY A 127 -10.58 4.99 22.90
CA GLY A 127 -11.04 5.77 21.76
C GLY A 127 -12.52 5.56 21.43
N HIS A 128 -13.09 4.40 21.79
CA HIS A 128 -14.52 4.12 21.68
C HIS A 128 -15.39 4.97 22.61
N GLU A 129 -14.91 5.28 23.79
CA GLU A 129 -15.67 6.01 24.80
C GLU A 129 -16.10 7.38 24.26
N GLU A 130 -17.41 7.66 24.28
CA GLU A 130 -18.01 8.92 23.81
C GLU A 130 -17.81 9.24 22.31
N LEU A 131 -17.29 8.29 21.51
CA LEU A 131 -17.11 8.50 20.07
C LEU A 131 -18.46 8.49 19.35
N ASN A 132 -18.73 9.54 18.59
CA ASN A 132 -19.96 9.61 17.78
C ASN A 132 -19.77 8.94 16.41
N TYR A 133 -20.13 7.66 16.31
CA TYR A 133 -20.03 6.86 15.09
C TYR A 133 -20.92 7.33 13.94
N LYS A 134 -21.90 8.24 14.17
CA LYS A 134 -22.66 8.85 13.06
C LYS A 134 -21.81 9.76 12.19
N LYS A 135 -20.62 10.13 12.67
CA LYS A 135 -19.64 10.91 11.91
C LYS A 135 -18.67 10.07 11.06
N CYS A 136 -18.75 8.74 11.10
CA CYS A 136 -17.91 7.88 10.25
C CYS A 136 -18.11 8.16 8.77
N LEU A 137 -17.05 7.91 7.99
CA LEU A 137 -17.00 8.22 6.56
C LEU A 137 -18.04 7.42 5.75
N THR A 138 -18.11 6.12 6.00
CA THR A 138 -18.97 5.18 5.25
C THR A 138 -20.09 4.64 6.14
N ASN A 139 -19.78 3.63 6.94
CA ASN A 139 -20.73 2.95 7.83
C ASN A 139 -20.41 3.25 9.29
N THR A 140 -21.44 3.26 10.12
CA THR A 140 -21.28 3.43 11.58
C THR A 140 -20.65 2.21 12.24
N SER A 141 -20.80 1.03 11.64
CA SER A 141 -20.28 -0.22 12.19
C SER A 141 -19.93 -1.26 11.13
N PHE A 142 -18.95 -2.10 11.46
CA PHE A 142 -18.56 -3.27 10.69
C PHE A 142 -19.38 -4.48 11.14
N GLY A 143 -20.62 -4.54 10.66
CA GLY A 143 -21.56 -5.61 10.95
C GLY A 143 -21.73 -6.57 9.78
N LYS A 144 -22.81 -7.39 9.82
CA LYS A 144 -23.14 -8.41 8.81
C LYS A 144 -23.02 -7.89 7.37
N GLN A 145 -23.59 -6.70 7.08
CA GLN A 145 -23.57 -6.15 5.72
C GLN A 145 -22.16 -5.79 5.23
N ALA A 146 -21.32 -5.23 6.11
CA ALA A 146 -19.96 -4.87 5.77
C ALA A 146 -19.07 -6.11 5.56
N ILE A 147 -19.25 -7.15 6.39
CA ILE A 147 -18.58 -8.45 6.22
C ILE A 147 -19.00 -9.09 4.90
N MET A 148 -20.30 -9.11 4.61
CA MET A 148 -20.84 -9.62 3.35
C MET A 148 -20.28 -8.84 2.15
N ALA A 149 -20.14 -7.52 2.24
CA ALA A 149 -19.55 -6.71 1.18
C ALA A 149 -18.09 -7.09 0.89
N ASP A 150 -17.27 -7.34 1.93
CA ASP A 150 -15.90 -7.82 1.75
C ASP A 150 -15.83 -9.22 1.12
N LEU A 151 -16.72 -10.14 1.51
CA LEU A 151 -16.83 -11.48 0.91
C LEU A 151 -17.25 -11.41 -0.56
N LEU A 152 -18.22 -10.55 -0.90
CA LEU A 152 -18.63 -10.31 -2.27
C LEU A 152 -17.55 -9.63 -3.10
N TYR A 153 -16.79 -8.72 -2.50
CA TYR A 153 -15.65 -8.08 -3.14
C TYR A 153 -14.59 -9.11 -3.56
N PHE A 154 -14.23 -10.04 -2.66
CA PHE A 154 -13.39 -11.19 -2.99
C PHE A 154 -14.01 -12.03 -4.10
N LYS A 155 -15.31 -12.39 -3.97
CA LYS A 155 -16.00 -13.24 -4.94
C LYS A 155 -15.95 -12.65 -6.35
N TYR A 156 -16.33 -11.39 -6.52
CA TYR A 156 -16.44 -10.80 -7.85
C TYR A 156 -15.10 -10.46 -8.49
N TYR A 157 -14.15 -9.98 -7.71
CA TYR A 157 -12.89 -9.48 -8.25
C TYR A 157 -11.73 -10.48 -8.25
N PHE A 158 -11.84 -11.55 -7.45
CA PHE A 158 -10.81 -12.58 -7.44
C PHE A 158 -11.37 -13.96 -7.83
N LEU A 159 -12.32 -14.52 -7.08
CA LEU A 159 -12.83 -15.88 -7.29
C LEU A 159 -13.44 -16.07 -8.68
N ASP A 160 -14.35 -15.18 -9.10
CA ASP A 160 -15.01 -15.29 -10.41
C ASP A 160 -14.01 -15.08 -11.57
N ALA A 161 -12.93 -14.32 -11.34
CA ALA A 161 -11.86 -14.14 -12.31
C ALA A 161 -11.06 -15.42 -12.58
N LEU A 162 -10.99 -16.35 -11.61
CA LEU A 162 -10.34 -17.67 -11.77
C LEU A 162 -11.10 -18.59 -12.72
N ARG A 163 -12.39 -18.31 -13.01
CA ARG A 163 -13.25 -19.10 -13.90
C ARG A 163 -13.35 -20.58 -13.51
N ARG A 164 -13.23 -20.89 -12.21
CA ARG A 164 -13.36 -22.25 -11.67
C ARG A 164 -14.82 -22.50 -11.24
N PRO A 165 -15.36 -23.73 -11.44
CA PRO A 165 -16.74 -24.05 -11.09
C PRO A 165 -16.92 -24.19 -9.56
N TYR A 166 -18.03 -23.66 -9.02
CA TYR A 166 -18.47 -23.82 -7.65
C TYR A 166 -20.00 -23.63 -7.55
N ASP A 167 -20.63 -24.09 -6.47
CA ASP A 167 -22.06 -23.90 -6.22
C ASP A 167 -22.32 -22.51 -5.65
N LYS A 168 -22.85 -21.63 -6.50
CA LYS A 168 -23.06 -20.22 -6.16
C LYS A 168 -24.04 -20.04 -5.01
N GLN A 169 -25.11 -20.85 -4.95
CA GLN A 169 -26.13 -20.72 -3.90
C GLN A 169 -25.55 -21.15 -2.56
N LYS A 170 -24.92 -22.32 -2.48
CA LYS A 170 -24.31 -22.81 -1.24
C LYS A 170 -23.20 -21.90 -0.75
N LEU A 171 -22.43 -21.27 -1.65
CA LEU A 171 -21.42 -20.30 -1.26
C LEU A 171 -22.07 -19.06 -0.62
N MET A 172 -23.21 -18.57 -1.15
CA MET A 172 -23.93 -17.45 -0.55
C MET A 172 -24.51 -17.80 0.81
N ASP A 173 -25.02 -19.03 1.00
CA ASP A 173 -25.50 -19.53 2.30
C ASP A 173 -24.36 -19.58 3.33
N ASP A 174 -23.17 -20.05 2.93
CA ASP A 174 -21.97 -20.06 3.78
C ASP A 174 -21.47 -18.65 4.10
N PHE A 175 -21.53 -17.72 3.15
CA PHE A 175 -21.20 -16.31 3.38
C PHE A 175 -22.15 -15.66 4.38
N GLU A 176 -23.44 -15.97 4.29
CA GLU A 176 -24.43 -15.49 5.24
C GLU A 176 -24.18 -16.03 6.65
N ALA A 177 -23.91 -17.34 6.77
CA ALA A 177 -23.58 -18.00 8.03
C ALA A 177 -22.34 -17.37 8.70
N LEU A 178 -21.25 -17.19 7.93
CA LEU A 178 -20.02 -16.58 8.42
C LEU A 178 -20.23 -15.11 8.84
N SER A 179 -20.97 -14.34 8.02
CA SER A 179 -21.28 -12.95 8.32
C SER A 179 -22.13 -12.81 9.59
N ASN A 180 -23.09 -13.69 9.79
CA ASN A 180 -23.88 -13.75 11.02
C ASN A 180 -22.99 -14.09 12.22
N TYR A 181 -22.17 -15.14 12.13
CA TYR A 181 -21.26 -15.53 13.22
C TYR A 181 -20.34 -14.40 13.65
N LEU A 182 -19.64 -13.76 12.71
CA LEU A 182 -18.70 -12.68 13.03
C LEU A 182 -19.38 -11.39 13.44
N SER A 183 -20.60 -11.11 13.01
CA SER A 183 -21.33 -9.92 13.44
C SER A 183 -21.83 -10.01 14.89
N HIS A 184 -21.80 -11.16 15.55
CA HIS A 184 -22.25 -11.39 16.93
C HIS A 184 -21.07 -11.53 17.92
N THR A 185 -19.90 -10.90 17.63
CA THR A 185 -18.80 -10.83 18.59
C THR A 185 -19.21 -10.06 19.84
N ALA A 186 -18.74 -10.51 21.02
CA ALA A 186 -19.06 -9.90 22.31
C ALA A 186 -18.57 -8.44 22.41
N TYR A 187 -17.37 -8.18 21.86
CA TYR A 187 -16.72 -6.89 21.97
C TYR A 187 -16.81 -6.12 20.67
N LYS A 188 -17.26 -4.87 20.75
CA LYS A 188 -17.35 -3.94 19.61
C LYS A 188 -16.90 -2.56 20.05
N PHE A 189 -15.71 -2.21 19.64
CA PHE A 189 -15.04 -0.95 19.97
C PHE A 189 -14.75 -0.12 18.72
N PHE A 190 -13.86 0.86 18.81
CA PHE A 190 -13.34 1.51 17.61
C PHE A 190 -12.50 0.52 16.83
N MET A 191 -12.81 0.35 15.58
CA MET A 191 -12.06 -0.46 14.61
C MET A 191 -11.40 0.48 13.61
N PHE A 192 -10.08 0.40 13.50
CA PHE A 192 -9.27 1.26 12.65
C PHE A 192 -9.50 0.98 11.15
N ARG A 193 -9.79 -0.25 10.79
CA ARG A 193 -10.04 -0.80 9.46
C ARG A 193 -8.77 -1.09 8.65
N ASP A 194 -7.89 -0.13 8.47
CA ASP A 194 -6.63 -0.27 7.71
C ASP A 194 -5.39 -0.22 8.60
N PHE A 195 -5.43 -0.96 9.72
CA PHE A 195 -4.33 -1.06 10.67
C PHE A 195 -3.20 -1.93 10.12
N GLN A 196 -2.33 -1.31 9.35
CA GLN A 196 -1.20 -1.94 8.67
C GLN A 196 0.11 -1.28 9.09
N SER A 197 1.22 -2.04 9.02
CA SER A 197 2.53 -1.54 9.45
C SER A 197 3.02 -0.29 8.69
N ARG A 198 2.52 -0.02 7.49
CA ARG A 198 2.78 1.22 6.75
C ARG A 198 2.06 2.45 7.32
N ASN A 199 0.96 2.24 8.06
CA ASN A 199 0.15 3.30 8.67
C ASN A 199 0.50 3.51 10.16
N ILE A 200 1.57 2.85 10.62
CA ILE A 200 2.14 2.99 11.95
C ILE A 200 3.50 3.66 11.78
N MET A 201 3.61 4.91 12.21
CA MET A 201 4.85 5.68 12.16
C MET A 201 5.68 5.41 13.42
N VAL A 202 6.99 5.27 13.24
CA VAL A 202 7.95 5.13 14.34
C VAL A 202 8.75 6.42 14.42
N GLY A 203 8.42 7.22 15.39
CA GLY A 203 8.99 8.55 15.59
C GLY A 203 9.47 8.76 17.03
N PRO A 204 9.95 9.97 17.35
CA PRO A 204 10.39 10.27 18.70
C PRO A 204 9.25 10.14 19.72
N ALA A 205 9.58 9.63 20.90
CA ALA A 205 8.65 9.61 22.02
C ALA A 205 8.36 11.05 22.52
N LEU A 206 7.13 11.31 22.97
CA LEU A 206 6.70 12.63 23.47
C LEU A 206 7.58 13.17 24.61
N GLU A 207 8.19 12.29 25.40
CA GLU A 207 9.08 12.65 26.52
C GLU A 207 10.57 12.71 26.15
N GLY A 208 10.91 12.66 24.86
CA GLY A 208 12.26 12.83 24.33
C GLY A 208 13.23 11.67 24.58
N LEU A 209 12.80 10.56 25.15
CA LEU A 209 13.62 9.37 25.40
C LEU A 209 13.09 8.18 24.56
N GLY A 210 13.76 7.87 23.45
CA GLY A 210 13.47 6.69 22.62
C GLY A 210 12.50 6.93 21.46
N GLU A 211 12.03 5.84 20.89
CA GLU A 211 11.06 5.82 19.79
C GLU A 211 9.68 5.41 20.30
N ALA A 212 8.64 5.97 19.72
CA ALA A 212 7.26 5.63 19.98
C ALA A 212 6.52 5.33 18.67
N VAL A 213 5.41 4.60 18.76
CA VAL A 213 4.53 4.33 17.62
C VAL A 213 3.38 5.33 17.58
N HIS A 214 3.06 5.78 16.38
CA HIS A 214 1.99 6.75 16.11
C HIS A 214 1.15 6.27 14.95
N PHE A 215 -0.15 6.52 14.99
CA PHE A 215 -1.09 6.03 13.99
C PHE A 215 -1.55 7.15 13.05
N ILE A 216 -1.60 6.81 11.76
CA ILE A 216 -2.09 7.68 10.67
C ILE A 216 -3.10 6.90 9.82
N ASP A 217 -3.92 7.59 9.03
CA ASP A 217 -4.84 6.98 8.05
C ASP A 217 -6.04 6.22 8.67
N TYR A 218 -6.57 6.73 9.80
CA TYR A 218 -7.68 6.11 10.55
C TYR A 218 -9.08 6.65 10.20
N GLN A 219 -9.24 7.50 9.20
CA GLN A 219 -10.53 8.07 8.83
C GLN A 219 -11.54 7.04 8.29
N GLY A 220 -11.06 5.87 7.85
CA GLY A 220 -11.91 4.73 7.50
C GLY A 220 -12.50 3.98 8.69
N GLY A 221 -12.17 4.39 9.91
CA GLY A 221 -12.56 3.72 11.13
C GLY A 221 -14.05 3.77 11.42
N MET A 222 -14.54 2.76 12.14
CA MET A 222 -15.93 2.58 12.50
C MET A 222 -16.06 1.71 13.75
N LYS A 223 -17.28 1.43 14.24
CA LYS A 223 -17.48 0.48 15.33
C LYS A 223 -17.33 -0.95 14.82
N GLY A 224 -16.50 -1.78 15.46
CA GLY A 224 -16.28 -3.16 15.01
C GLY A 224 -15.58 -4.03 16.05
N ALA A 225 -15.32 -5.28 15.67
CA ALA A 225 -14.62 -6.24 16.50
C ALA A 225 -13.12 -5.88 16.59
N PRO A 226 -12.52 -5.87 17.78
CA PRO A 226 -11.10 -5.53 17.94
C PRO A 226 -10.16 -6.51 17.21
N GLN A 227 -10.59 -7.75 17.03
CA GLN A 227 -9.83 -8.80 16.34
C GLN A 227 -9.45 -8.43 14.89
N TYR A 228 -10.29 -7.63 14.20
CA TYR A 228 -10.07 -7.29 12.79
C TYR A 228 -8.75 -6.52 12.55
N ASP A 229 -8.46 -5.54 13.40
CA ASP A 229 -7.26 -4.71 13.26
C ASP A 229 -5.99 -5.51 13.60
N VAL A 230 -6.06 -6.39 14.59
CA VAL A 230 -4.98 -7.32 14.92
C VAL A 230 -4.69 -8.24 13.73
N ALA A 231 -5.74 -8.78 13.10
CA ALA A 231 -5.60 -9.58 11.89
C ALA A 231 -4.99 -8.76 10.74
N SER A 232 -5.40 -7.49 10.58
CA SER A 232 -4.89 -6.61 9.55
C SER A 232 -3.38 -6.34 9.67
N LEU A 233 -2.86 -6.20 10.90
CA LEU A 233 -1.43 -6.00 11.16
C LEU A 233 -0.64 -7.30 10.99
N LEU A 234 -1.08 -8.38 11.66
CA LEU A 234 -0.28 -9.61 11.76
C LEU A 234 -0.28 -10.44 10.46
N TRP A 235 -1.30 -10.28 9.61
CA TRP A 235 -1.43 -11.01 8.35
C TRP A 235 -1.18 -10.15 7.10
N GLN A 236 -0.54 -9.02 7.28
CA GLN A 236 -0.15 -8.18 6.14
C GLN A 236 0.86 -8.93 5.25
N ALA A 237 0.47 -9.21 3.99
CA ALA A 237 1.28 -9.99 3.07
C ALA A 237 2.69 -9.43 2.87
N LYS A 238 2.84 -8.12 2.74
CA LYS A 238 4.14 -7.47 2.53
C LYS A 238 5.07 -7.57 3.75
N ALA A 239 4.53 -7.53 4.96
CA ALA A 239 5.32 -7.70 6.19
C ALA A 239 5.80 -9.14 6.37
N ASN A 240 5.03 -10.12 5.86
CA ASN A 240 5.34 -11.55 5.88
C ASN A 240 5.90 -12.04 7.21
N LEU A 241 5.22 -11.70 8.31
CA LEU A 241 5.69 -12.02 9.66
C LEU A 241 5.83 -13.54 9.87
N PRO A 242 6.86 -14.00 10.61
CA PRO A 242 6.98 -15.39 11.01
C PRO A 242 5.76 -15.86 11.80
N ASP A 243 5.35 -17.10 11.61
CA ASP A 243 4.15 -17.64 12.27
C ASP A 243 4.26 -17.63 13.80
N GLU A 244 5.47 -17.89 14.32
CA GLU A 244 5.74 -17.75 15.76
C GLU A 244 5.45 -16.33 16.27
N TRP A 245 5.82 -15.29 15.49
CA TRP A 245 5.54 -13.91 15.86
C TRP A 245 4.03 -13.63 15.86
N LYS A 246 3.31 -14.11 14.83
CA LYS A 246 1.85 -13.94 14.77
C LYS A 246 1.15 -14.50 15.99
N LEU A 247 1.56 -15.70 16.43
CA LEU A 247 0.97 -16.37 17.61
C LEU A 247 1.33 -15.62 18.91
N ARG A 248 2.60 -15.32 19.13
CA ARG A 248 3.07 -14.62 20.35
C ARG A 248 2.44 -13.22 20.46
N LEU A 249 2.42 -12.45 19.37
CA LEU A 249 1.86 -11.10 19.33
C LEU A 249 0.34 -11.11 19.55
N LEU A 250 -0.37 -12.14 19.09
CA LEU A 250 -1.79 -12.31 19.39
C LEU A 250 -2.02 -12.50 20.90
N GLU A 251 -1.22 -13.35 21.56
CA GLU A 251 -1.32 -13.58 23.00
C GLU A 251 -0.95 -12.32 23.81
N ASP A 252 0.07 -11.58 23.38
CA ASP A 252 0.41 -10.29 23.97
C ASP A 252 -0.79 -9.32 23.85
N TYR A 253 -1.41 -9.23 22.67
CA TYR A 253 -2.58 -8.38 22.45
C TYR A 253 -3.77 -8.79 23.33
N ILE A 254 -4.11 -10.08 23.41
CA ILE A 254 -5.20 -10.58 24.26
C ILE A 254 -4.95 -10.17 25.73
N SER A 255 -3.71 -10.32 26.18
CA SER A 255 -3.32 -9.95 27.55
C SER A 255 -3.43 -8.44 27.82
N TYR A 256 -3.11 -7.60 26.83
CA TYR A 256 -3.32 -6.15 26.92
C TYR A 256 -4.80 -5.79 26.91
N PHE A 257 -5.55 -6.41 26.02
CA PHE A 257 -6.99 -6.18 25.91
C PHE A 257 -7.72 -6.50 27.20
N GLU A 258 -7.46 -7.68 27.81
CA GLU A 258 -8.03 -8.06 29.12
C GLU A 258 -7.75 -7.02 30.21
N LYS A 259 -6.50 -6.53 30.30
CA LYS A 259 -6.11 -5.51 31.26
C LYS A 259 -6.82 -4.18 31.04
N ILE A 260 -7.02 -3.78 29.78
CA ILE A 260 -7.61 -2.47 29.44
C ILE A 260 -9.12 -2.51 29.62
N VAL A 261 -9.80 -3.61 29.25
CA VAL A 261 -11.25 -3.76 29.50
C VAL A 261 -11.55 -4.12 30.95
N ASN A 262 -10.52 -4.50 31.73
CA ASN A 262 -10.61 -4.94 33.12
C ASN A 262 -11.56 -6.15 33.30
N GLU A 263 -11.53 -7.08 32.40
CA GLU A 263 -12.34 -8.30 32.36
C GLU A 263 -11.49 -9.50 31.94
N THR A 264 -11.80 -10.69 32.50
CA THR A 264 -11.27 -11.96 31.96
C THR A 264 -12.15 -12.38 30.80
N ILE A 265 -11.58 -12.52 29.62
CA ILE A 265 -12.31 -12.92 28.40
C ILE A 265 -12.20 -14.41 28.15
N ASP A 266 -13.19 -14.97 27.43
CA ASP A 266 -13.05 -16.31 26.85
C ASP A 266 -12.06 -16.28 25.68
N ARG A 267 -10.81 -16.67 25.98
CA ARG A 267 -9.70 -16.60 25.03
C ARG A 267 -9.92 -17.55 23.84
N ASP A 268 -10.60 -18.67 24.01
CA ASP A 268 -10.82 -19.64 22.94
C ASP A 268 -11.88 -19.11 21.96
N VAL A 269 -12.96 -18.53 22.48
CA VAL A 269 -13.94 -17.81 21.66
C VAL A 269 -13.28 -16.62 20.95
N PHE A 270 -12.45 -15.87 21.66
CA PHE A 270 -11.75 -14.71 21.07
C PHE A 270 -10.84 -15.15 19.90
N ARG A 271 -10.04 -16.22 20.07
CA ARG A 271 -9.16 -16.76 19.02
C ARG A 271 -9.97 -17.30 17.83
N SER A 272 -11.06 -18.01 18.09
CA SER A 272 -11.95 -18.51 17.04
C SER A 272 -12.52 -17.38 16.18
N GLN A 273 -13.02 -16.33 16.81
CA GLN A 273 -13.50 -15.12 16.12
C GLN A 273 -12.36 -14.38 15.40
N TYR A 274 -11.18 -14.25 16.03
CA TYR A 274 -9.99 -13.70 15.41
C TYR A 274 -9.65 -14.43 14.10
N ASN A 275 -9.66 -15.75 14.11
CA ASN A 275 -9.42 -16.54 12.90
C ASN A 275 -10.44 -16.24 11.81
N GLY A 276 -11.72 -16.07 12.16
CA GLY A 276 -12.74 -15.63 11.21
C GLY A 276 -12.42 -14.27 10.60
N TYR A 277 -11.97 -13.31 11.41
CA TYR A 277 -11.55 -11.98 10.90
C TYR A 277 -10.24 -12.01 10.11
N VAL A 278 -9.30 -12.90 10.45
CA VAL A 278 -8.13 -13.17 9.60
C VAL A 278 -8.57 -13.61 8.21
N LEU A 279 -9.51 -14.56 8.12
CA LEU A 279 -10.03 -15.01 6.83
C LEU A 279 -10.66 -13.85 6.06
N ILE A 280 -11.56 -13.07 6.68
CA ILE A 280 -12.17 -11.89 6.03
C ILE A 280 -11.09 -10.94 5.50
N ARG A 281 -10.04 -10.68 6.29
CA ARG A 281 -8.97 -9.76 5.89
C ARG A 281 -8.14 -10.31 4.73
N LEU A 282 -7.78 -11.59 4.74
CA LEU A 282 -7.05 -12.23 3.65
C LEU A 282 -7.85 -12.16 2.34
N LEU A 283 -9.16 -12.43 2.41
CA LEU A 283 -10.03 -12.38 1.25
C LEU A 283 -10.26 -10.97 0.72
N GLN A 284 -10.44 -10.01 1.60
CA GLN A 284 -10.54 -8.59 1.23
C GLN A 284 -9.29 -8.10 0.50
N VAL A 285 -8.10 -8.52 0.96
CA VAL A 285 -6.82 -8.23 0.31
C VAL A 285 -6.73 -8.90 -1.06
N LEU A 286 -7.12 -10.18 -1.19
CA LEU A 286 -7.15 -10.86 -2.48
C LEU A 286 -8.15 -10.21 -3.44
N GLY A 287 -9.32 -9.79 -2.95
CA GLY A 287 -10.28 -9.00 -3.73
C GLY A 287 -9.68 -7.68 -4.24
N ALA A 288 -8.94 -6.97 -3.38
CA ALA A 288 -8.26 -5.73 -3.75
C ALA A 288 -7.14 -5.97 -4.79
N TYR A 289 -6.38 -7.06 -4.65
CA TYR A 289 -5.37 -7.44 -5.64
C TYR A 289 -6.03 -7.87 -6.96
N GLY A 290 -7.15 -8.59 -6.91
CA GLY A 290 -7.95 -8.95 -8.08
C GLY A 290 -8.49 -7.70 -8.80
N PHE A 291 -9.15 -6.80 -8.08
CA PHE A 291 -9.66 -5.57 -8.66
C PHE A 291 -8.56 -4.74 -9.32
N ARG A 292 -7.51 -4.41 -8.56
CA ARG A 292 -6.44 -3.55 -9.07
C ARG A 292 -5.50 -4.26 -10.05
N GLY A 293 -5.23 -5.54 -9.86
CA GLY A 293 -4.32 -6.32 -10.71
C GLY A 293 -4.99 -6.88 -11.95
N LEU A 294 -6.10 -7.63 -11.79
CA LEU A 294 -6.75 -8.33 -12.91
C LEU A 294 -7.70 -7.40 -13.69
N PHE A 295 -8.44 -6.53 -12.98
CA PHE A 295 -9.42 -5.65 -13.61
C PHE A 295 -8.82 -4.30 -14.04
N GLU A 296 -8.15 -3.54 -13.13
CA GLU A 296 -7.47 -2.29 -13.48
C GLU A 296 -6.09 -2.52 -14.15
N ARG A 297 -5.60 -3.76 -14.22
CA ARG A 297 -4.33 -4.16 -14.85
C ARG A 297 -3.10 -3.45 -14.27
N LYS A 298 -3.08 -3.16 -12.97
CA LYS A 298 -1.92 -2.58 -12.29
C LYS A 298 -0.92 -3.67 -11.92
N ALA A 299 0.16 -3.77 -12.67
CA ALA A 299 1.14 -4.87 -12.61
C ALA A 299 1.68 -5.17 -11.21
N HIS A 300 1.92 -4.15 -10.36
CA HIS A 300 2.45 -4.36 -9.03
C HIS A 300 1.49 -5.06 -8.05
N PHE A 301 0.17 -5.03 -8.33
CA PHE A 301 -0.79 -5.80 -7.53
C PHE A 301 -0.80 -7.28 -7.91
N LEU A 302 -0.56 -7.61 -9.18
CA LEU A 302 -0.46 -9.01 -9.62
C LEU A 302 0.68 -9.75 -8.91
N THR A 303 1.83 -9.10 -8.72
CA THR A 303 2.97 -9.69 -8.00
C THR A 303 2.72 -9.93 -6.51
N SER A 304 1.67 -9.34 -5.95
CA SER A 304 1.28 -9.52 -4.55
C SER A 304 0.30 -10.67 -4.33
N ILE A 305 -0.37 -11.15 -5.40
CA ILE A 305 -1.34 -12.26 -5.33
C ILE A 305 -0.70 -13.55 -4.77
N PRO A 306 0.48 -14.01 -5.24
CA PRO A 306 1.10 -15.23 -4.71
C PRO A 306 1.33 -15.19 -3.20
N LEU A 307 1.78 -14.05 -2.65
CA LEU A 307 1.97 -13.88 -1.21
C LEU A 307 0.64 -13.95 -0.45
N GLY A 308 -0.42 -13.35 -1.00
CA GLY A 308 -1.76 -13.43 -0.45
C GLY A 308 -2.30 -14.88 -0.44
N LEU A 309 -2.07 -15.62 -1.52
CA LEU A 309 -2.47 -17.04 -1.63
C LEU A 309 -1.65 -17.95 -0.69
N GLN A 310 -0.36 -17.68 -0.50
CA GLN A 310 0.47 -18.41 0.45
C GLN A 310 -0.02 -18.21 1.90
N ASN A 311 -0.34 -16.98 2.28
CA ASN A 311 -0.95 -16.69 3.58
C ASN A 311 -2.30 -17.40 3.75
N LEU A 312 -3.15 -17.40 2.72
CA LEU A 312 -4.42 -18.09 2.74
C LEU A 312 -4.22 -19.61 2.84
N LYS A 313 -3.27 -20.21 2.09
CA LYS A 313 -2.91 -21.63 2.13
C LYS A 313 -2.49 -22.04 3.54
N TRP A 314 -1.55 -21.31 4.13
CA TRP A 314 -1.12 -21.59 5.50
C TRP A 314 -2.28 -21.50 6.48
N PHE A 315 -3.10 -20.45 6.38
CA PHE A 315 -4.25 -20.23 7.25
C PHE A 315 -5.24 -21.41 7.20
N ILE A 316 -5.64 -21.85 6.01
CA ILE A 316 -6.60 -22.93 5.83
C ILE A 316 -6.07 -24.26 6.37
N GLN A 317 -4.77 -24.49 6.25
CA GLN A 317 -4.13 -25.72 6.72
C GLN A 317 -3.92 -25.78 8.23
N ASN A 318 -3.82 -24.63 8.91
CA ASN A 318 -3.40 -24.56 10.31
C ASN A 318 -4.42 -23.93 11.26
N GLN A 319 -5.48 -23.29 10.75
CA GLN A 319 -6.44 -22.55 11.57
C GLN A 319 -7.88 -22.99 11.33
N ASN A 320 -8.73 -22.81 12.37
CA ASN A 320 -10.16 -23.08 12.32
C ASN A 320 -10.94 -21.81 12.67
N ILE A 321 -12.01 -21.52 11.92
CA ILE A 321 -12.87 -20.35 12.09
C ILE A 321 -14.06 -20.58 13.03
N GLY A 322 -14.20 -21.78 13.63
CA GLY A 322 -15.23 -22.08 14.62
C GLY A 322 -16.65 -22.25 14.08
N ILE A 323 -16.85 -22.23 12.76
CA ILE A 323 -18.15 -22.45 12.11
C ILE A 323 -17.96 -23.32 10.85
N ALA A 324 -18.95 -24.16 10.55
CA ALA A 324 -18.97 -24.97 9.35
C ALA A 324 -19.43 -24.17 8.13
N VAL A 325 -18.58 -24.09 7.09
CA VAL A 325 -18.84 -23.42 5.81
C VAL A 325 -18.37 -24.33 4.67
N PRO A 326 -19.10 -25.40 4.37
CA PRO A 326 -18.59 -26.52 3.57
C PRO A 326 -18.30 -26.18 2.11
N GLU A 327 -19.15 -25.39 1.47
CA GLU A 327 -18.89 -24.95 0.07
C GLU A 327 -17.79 -23.91 0.01
N PHE A 328 -17.79 -22.98 0.98
CA PHE A 328 -16.74 -21.98 1.06
C PHE A 328 -15.36 -22.62 1.30
N LYS A 329 -15.29 -23.67 2.14
CA LYS A 329 -14.04 -24.43 2.33
C LYS A 329 -13.53 -25.01 1.00
N LYS A 330 -14.38 -25.61 0.19
CA LYS A 330 -14.00 -26.11 -1.15
C LYS A 330 -13.50 -24.99 -2.06
N VAL A 331 -14.19 -23.85 -2.06
CA VAL A 331 -13.78 -22.66 -2.83
C VAL A 331 -12.40 -22.18 -2.39
N LEU A 332 -12.13 -22.11 -1.08
CA LEU A 332 -10.83 -21.73 -0.56
C LEU A 332 -9.75 -22.73 -0.97
N GLU A 333 -10.03 -24.03 -0.91
CA GLU A 333 -9.12 -25.10 -1.38
C GLU A 333 -8.82 -24.96 -2.89
N LEU A 334 -9.81 -24.61 -3.72
CA LEU A 334 -9.59 -24.29 -5.14
C LEU A 334 -8.66 -23.09 -5.33
N CYS A 335 -8.86 -22.02 -4.55
CA CYS A 335 -8.02 -20.82 -4.66
C CYS A 335 -6.55 -21.07 -4.31
N ILE A 336 -6.27 -21.96 -3.36
CA ILE A 336 -4.90 -22.27 -2.92
C ILE A 336 -4.26 -23.45 -3.65
N GLY A 337 -4.94 -24.03 -4.63
CA GLY A 337 -4.39 -25.07 -5.48
C GLY A 337 -3.11 -24.64 -6.20
N ASP A 338 -2.17 -25.57 -6.34
CA ASP A 338 -0.84 -25.25 -6.93
C ASP A 338 -0.96 -24.69 -8.36
N GLU A 339 -1.98 -25.09 -9.12
CA GLU A 339 -2.27 -24.53 -10.44
C GLU A 339 -2.56 -23.02 -10.37
N VAL A 340 -3.42 -22.60 -9.42
CA VAL A 340 -3.78 -21.19 -9.25
C VAL A 340 -2.58 -20.38 -8.76
N ILE A 341 -1.82 -20.91 -7.79
CA ILE A 341 -0.61 -20.23 -7.29
C ILE A 341 0.40 -20.07 -8.43
N THR A 342 0.60 -21.10 -9.24
CA THR A 342 1.52 -21.07 -10.39
C THR A 342 1.08 -20.05 -11.45
N GLU A 343 -0.23 -19.94 -11.72
CA GLU A 343 -0.79 -18.96 -12.68
C GLU A 343 -0.40 -17.52 -12.32
N PHE A 344 -0.33 -17.19 -11.04
CA PHE A 344 0.04 -15.85 -10.57
C PHE A 344 1.51 -15.69 -10.19
N THR A 345 2.26 -16.79 -10.13
CA THR A 345 3.69 -16.72 -9.78
C THR A 345 4.50 -16.38 -11.03
N PRO A 346 5.18 -15.21 -11.07
CA PRO A 346 6.00 -14.87 -12.21
C PRO A 346 7.10 -15.91 -12.45
N VAL A 347 7.30 -16.28 -13.69
CA VAL A 347 8.48 -17.06 -14.09
C VAL A 347 9.72 -16.22 -13.76
N GLN A 348 10.66 -16.79 -13.03
CA GLN A 348 11.91 -16.09 -12.69
C GLN A 348 13.07 -16.70 -13.46
N ALA A 349 13.95 -15.84 -13.93
CA ALA A 349 15.22 -16.26 -14.51
C ALA A 349 16.13 -16.85 -13.41
N THR A 350 16.89 -17.87 -13.79
CA THR A 350 17.94 -18.50 -12.99
C THR A 350 19.32 -18.06 -13.48
N SER A 351 20.38 -18.55 -12.84
CA SER A 351 21.77 -18.34 -13.32
C SER A 351 22.01 -18.89 -14.75
N GLU A 352 21.24 -19.91 -15.14
CA GLU A 352 21.34 -20.57 -16.43
C GLU A 352 20.48 -19.92 -17.51
N THR A 353 19.56 -19.01 -17.15
CA THR A 353 18.71 -18.31 -18.12
C THR A 353 19.58 -17.41 -18.99
N PRO A 354 19.61 -17.62 -20.34
CA PRO A 354 20.50 -16.89 -21.22
C PRO A 354 20.03 -15.46 -21.47
N LEU A 355 18.76 -15.14 -21.22
CA LEU A 355 18.11 -13.88 -21.56
C LEU A 355 18.81 -12.67 -20.94
N VAL A 356 19.26 -11.77 -21.80
CA VAL A 356 19.72 -10.42 -21.46
C VAL A 356 18.75 -9.40 -22.05
N VAL A 357 18.18 -8.55 -21.19
CA VAL A 357 17.28 -7.47 -21.63
C VAL A 357 18.07 -6.17 -21.70
N THR A 358 18.28 -5.65 -22.91
CA THR A 358 18.91 -4.35 -23.13
C THR A 358 17.85 -3.25 -23.14
N ILE A 359 17.98 -2.27 -22.27
CA ILE A 359 17.04 -1.16 -22.13
C ILE A 359 17.76 0.14 -22.47
N ASN A 360 17.24 0.88 -23.43
CA ASN A 360 17.82 2.13 -23.88
C ASN A 360 16.86 3.32 -23.64
N SER A 361 17.39 4.43 -23.17
CA SER A 361 16.74 5.73 -23.34
C SER A 361 17.47 6.55 -24.38
N PHE A 362 16.76 7.16 -25.33
CA PHE A 362 17.33 7.88 -26.46
C PHE A 362 16.60 9.18 -26.80
N SER A 363 17.25 9.99 -27.65
CA SER A 363 16.68 11.21 -28.21
C SER A 363 16.32 11.01 -29.67
N PHE A 364 15.05 11.20 -30.05
CA PHE A 364 14.66 11.13 -31.46
C PHE A 364 15.37 12.17 -32.35
N ILE A 365 15.78 13.31 -31.76
CA ILE A 365 16.37 14.42 -32.53
C ILE A 365 17.91 14.34 -32.53
N LYS A 366 18.55 13.93 -31.42
CA LYS A 366 20.02 14.02 -31.28
C LYS A 366 20.73 12.70 -31.59
N THR A 367 20.26 11.59 -31.00
CA THR A 367 20.95 10.29 -31.15
C THR A 367 20.27 9.33 -32.13
N GLY A 368 18.98 9.60 -32.41
CA GLY A 368 18.17 8.66 -33.17
C GLY A 368 17.88 7.36 -32.43
N TYR A 369 17.26 6.43 -33.14
CA TYR A 369 16.93 5.11 -32.62
C TYR A 369 18.21 4.28 -32.42
N PRO A 370 18.40 3.61 -31.27
CA PRO A 370 19.55 2.74 -31.04
C PRO A 370 19.56 1.54 -31.99
N THR A 371 20.71 1.24 -32.57
CA THR A 371 20.90 0.05 -33.42
C THR A 371 20.93 -1.22 -32.59
N ASP A 372 20.33 -2.29 -33.10
CA ASP A 372 20.42 -3.61 -32.48
C ASP A 372 21.71 -4.31 -32.99
N GLU A 373 22.69 -4.40 -32.12
CA GLU A 373 23.96 -5.05 -32.40
C GLU A 373 23.87 -6.58 -32.40
N THR A 374 22.78 -7.14 -31.82
CA THR A 374 22.59 -8.59 -31.71
C THR A 374 22.18 -9.24 -33.02
N LYS A 375 21.80 -8.45 -34.02
CA LYS A 375 21.26 -8.89 -35.31
C LYS A 375 19.96 -9.68 -35.24
N ASN A 376 19.28 -9.69 -34.11
CA ASN A 376 17.96 -10.31 -33.93
C ASN A 376 16.80 -9.46 -34.48
N GLY A 377 17.12 -8.27 -34.99
CA GLY A 377 16.21 -7.43 -35.77
C GLY A 377 15.11 -6.74 -34.98
N GLY A 378 15.19 -6.65 -33.65
CA GLY A 378 14.11 -5.97 -33.02
C GLY A 378 13.99 -5.99 -31.51
N GLY A 379 12.90 -5.45 -31.12
CA GLY A 379 12.50 -5.21 -29.75
C GLY A 379 11.39 -4.19 -29.72
N PHE A 380 11.19 -3.60 -28.57
CA PHE A 380 10.15 -2.59 -28.39
C PHE A 380 10.69 -1.19 -28.50
N VAL A 381 9.89 -0.30 -29.09
CA VAL A 381 10.16 1.14 -29.15
C VAL A 381 8.95 1.89 -28.65
N PHE A 382 9.11 2.65 -27.58
CA PHE A 382 8.06 3.45 -26.97
C PHE A 382 8.36 4.94 -27.12
N ASP A 383 7.42 5.66 -27.74
CA ASP A 383 7.52 7.12 -27.91
C ASP A 383 6.93 7.84 -26.69
N MET A 384 7.81 8.45 -25.90
CA MET A 384 7.44 9.20 -24.72
C MET A 384 7.04 10.66 -24.98
N ARG A 385 6.95 11.09 -26.26
CA ARG A 385 6.63 12.48 -26.61
C ARG A 385 5.18 12.85 -26.29
N GLY A 386 4.27 11.87 -26.22
CA GLY A 386 2.88 12.05 -25.77
C GLY A 386 2.72 12.41 -24.30
N ILE A 387 3.75 12.25 -23.46
CA ILE A 387 3.76 12.61 -22.05
C ILE A 387 4.23 14.07 -21.88
N LEU A 388 3.60 14.81 -20.97
CA LEU A 388 3.99 16.20 -20.67
C LEU A 388 5.49 16.27 -20.31
N ASN A 389 6.18 17.24 -20.95
CA ASN A 389 7.63 17.34 -20.84
C ASN A 389 8.07 18.23 -19.67
N PRO A 390 8.75 17.69 -18.61
CA PRO A 390 9.30 18.50 -17.53
C PRO A 390 10.26 19.59 -18.02
N GLY A 391 11.03 19.30 -19.06
CA GLY A 391 12.01 20.26 -19.62
C GLY A 391 11.42 21.53 -20.24
N ARG A 392 10.09 21.69 -20.26
CA ARG A 392 9.42 22.97 -20.59
C ARG A 392 9.40 23.95 -19.42
N PHE A 393 9.65 23.48 -18.21
CA PHE A 393 9.63 24.30 -17.00
C PHE A 393 11.05 24.56 -16.53
N ASP A 394 11.36 25.81 -16.18
CA ASP A 394 12.71 26.23 -15.80
C ASP A 394 13.27 25.43 -14.62
N ALA A 395 12.43 25.08 -13.65
CA ALA A 395 12.81 24.29 -12.49
C ALA A 395 13.38 22.88 -12.83
N TYR A 396 13.09 22.33 -14.02
CA TYR A 396 13.50 20.97 -14.38
C TYR A 396 14.45 20.91 -15.59
N LYS A 397 14.77 22.06 -16.24
CA LYS A 397 15.56 22.07 -17.47
C LYS A 397 16.95 21.46 -17.35
N HIS A 398 17.57 21.61 -16.19
CA HIS A 398 18.93 21.15 -15.88
C HIS A 398 18.96 19.80 -15.14
N LEU A 399 17.80 19.26 -14.83
CA LEU A 399 17.63 17.96 -14.19
C LEU A 399 17.38 16.88 -15.24
N SER A 400 17.44 15.62 -14.81
CA SER A 400 17.19 14.46 -15.65
C SER A 400 16.07 13.58 -15.08
N GLY A 401 15.67 12.54 -15.79
CA GLY A 401 14.75 11.53 -15.29
C GLY A 401 15.26 10.69 -14.09
N LEU A 402 16.54 10.88 -13.71
CA LEU A 402 17.12 10.28 -12.51
C LEU A 402 16.84 11.09 -11.24
N ASP A 403 16.58 12.39 -11.40
CA ASP A 403 16.45 13.32 -10.30
C ASP A 403 15.06 13.27 -9.68
N LYS A 404 14.99 13.31 -8.34
CA LYS A 404 13.74 13.18 -7.60
C LYS A 404 12.67 14.21 -8.02
N PRO A 405 12.96 15.52 -8.18
CA PRO A 405 11.94 16.49 -8.60
C PRO A 405 11.30 16.17 -9.95
N VAL A 406 12.07 15.61 -10.90
CA VAL A 406 11.57 15.20 -12.22
C VAL A 406 10.73 13.94 -12.10
N LYS A 407 11.14 12.97 -11.28
CA LYS A 407 10.36 11.78 -11.00
C LYS A 407 9.00 12.14 -10.40
N ASP A 408 9.01 12.96 -9.35
CA ASP A 408 7.79 13.42 -8.68
C ASP A 408 6.85 14.16 -9.65
N PHE A 409 7.38 15.04 -10.50
CA PHE A 409 6.59 15.71 -11.53
C PHE A 409 5.96 14.71 -12.51
N LEU A 410 6.75 13.77 -13.03
CA LEU A 410 6.27 12.79 -14.00
C LEU A 410 5.18 11.88 -13.40
N GLU A 411 5.37 11.44 -12.17
CA GLU A 411 4.43 10.55 -11.48
C GLU A 411 3.13 11.24 -11.08
N GLN A 412 3.20 12.48 -10.61
CA GLN A 412 2.07 13.17 -10.01
C GLN A 412 1.30 14.10 -10.97
N GLN A 413 1.99 14.64 -11.99
CA GLN A 413 1.42 15.67 -12.86
C GLN A 413 1.27 15.22 -14.32
N THR A 414 1.56 13.97 -14.64
CA THR A 414 1.48 13.46 -16.01
C THR A 414 0.79 12.10 -16.10
N LYS A 415 0.52 11.65 -17.32
CA LYS A 415 -0.03 10.33 -17.63
C LYS A 415 1.03 9.21 -17.69
N ILE A 416 2.26 9.44 -17.18
CA ILE A 416 3.33 8.44 -17.26
C ILE A 416 3.02 7.17 -16.47
N PRO A 417 2.34 7.20 -15.30
CA PRO A 417 1.98 5.97 -14.58
C PRO A 417 1.04 5.08 -15.38
N GLU A 418 0.02 5.66 -16.03
CA GLU A 418 -0.93 4.92 -16.90
C GLU A 418 -0.22 4.33 -18.12
N PHE A 419 0.65 5.13 -18.75
CA PHE A 419 1.44 4.70 -19.91
C PHE A 419 2.35 3.53 -19.54
N LEU A 420 3.14 3.64 -18.48
CA LEU A 420 4.06 2.58 -18.05
C LEU A 420 3.33 1.32 -17.61
N ASN A 421 2.16 1.42 -16.99
CA ASN A 421 1.36 0.26 -16.63
C ASN A 421 0.96 -0.55 -17.89
N SER A 422 0.60 0.12 -18.98
CA SER A 422 0.31 -0.53 -20.26
C SER A 422 1.57 -1.15 -20.88
N VAL A 423 2.70 -0.46 -20.79
CA VAL A 423 4.01 -0.96 -21.25
C VAL A 423 4.42 -2.20 -20.49
N TYR A 424 4.29 -2.20 -19.15
CA TYR A 424 4.59 -3.39 -18.33
C TYR A 424 3.78 -4.59 -18.79
N SER A 425 2.48 -4.43 -19.04
CA SER A 425 1.61 -5.52 -19.47
C SER A 425 2.05 -6.15 -20.81
N VAL A 426 2.52 -5.34 -21.75
CA VAL A 426 3.01 -5.83 -23.06
C VAL A 426 4.38 -6.51 -22.92
N ILE A 427 5.29 -5.89 -22.20
CA ILE A 427 6.68 -6.38 -22.03
C ILE A 427 6.68 -7.69 -21.23
N ASP A 428 5.87 -7.79 -20.19
CA ASP A 428 5.80 -8.97 -19.32
C ASP A 428 5.47 -10.24 -20.10
N ILE A 429 4.55 -10.15 -21.06
CA ILE A 429 4.20 -11.28 -21.94
C ILE A 429 5.44 -11.78 -22.70
N SER A 430 6.22 -10.87 -23.28
CA SER A 430 7.39 -11.24 -24.06
C SER A 430 8.54 -11.74 -23.20
N VAL A 431 8.81 -11.11 -22.06
CA VAL A 431 9.89 -11.53 -21.15
C VAL A 431 9.61 -12.93 -20.60
N GLU A 432 8.36 -13.19 -20.19
CA GLU A 432 7.96 -14.50 -19.70
C GLU A 432 8.11 -15.59 -20.75
N ASP A 433 7.65 -15.34 -21.99
CA ASP A 433 7.79 -16.28 -23.10
C ASP A 433 9.26 -16.50 -23.48
N TYR A 434 10.08 -15.43 -23.49
CA TYR A 434 11.50 -15.52 -23.79
C TYR A 434 12.28 -16.33 -22.76
N ILE A 435 11.95 -16.19 -21.46
CA ILE A 435 12.53 -17.03 -20.39
C ILE A 435 12.16 -18.50 -20.64
N LYS A 436 10.87 -18.80 -20.90
CA LYS A 436 10.38 -20.17 -21.13
C LYS A 436 10.99 -20.83 -22.35
N ARG A 437 11.26 -20.06 -23.39
CA ARG A 437 11.77 -20.55 -24.69
C ARG A 437 13.30 -20.48 -24.81
N GLY A 438 13.98 -19.94 -23.81
CA GLY A 438 15.44 -19.84 -23.80
C GLY A 438 16.00 -18.85 -24.81
N PHE A 439 15.28 -17.75 -25.13
CA PHE A 439 15.83 -16.68 -25.96
C PHE A 439 16.92 -15.91 -25.22
N GLU A 440 17.89 -15.40 -25.98
CA GLU A 440 19.09 -14.78 -25.44
C GLU A 440 18.99 -13.26 -25.32
N HIS A 441 18.23 -12.61 -26.22
CA HIS A 441 18.21 -11.14 -26.31
C HIS A 441 16.81 -10.56 -26.47
N LEU A 442 16.54 -9.47 -25.74
CA LEU A 442 15.39 -8.61 -25.92
C LEU A 442 15.83 -7.15 -25.76
N THR A 443 15.43 -6.28 -26.69
CA THR A 443 15.73 -4.85 -26.62
C THR A 443 14.47 -4.04 -26.37
N ILE A 444 14.54 -3.08 -25.44
CA ILE A 444 13.43 -2.19 -25.06
C ILE A 444 13.94 -0.76 -25.12
N ASN A 445 13.34 0.07 -25.96
CA ASN A 445 13.82 1.42 -26.24
C ASN A 445 12.76 2.46 -25.91
N PHE A 446 13.14 3.48 -25.14
CA PHE A 446 12.29 4.63 -24.81
C PHE A 446 12.85 5.90 -25.43
N GLY A 447 12.08 6.51 -26.33
CA GLY A 447 12.48 7.73 -27.02
C GLY A 447 11.70 8.96 -26.54
N CYS A 448 12.38 10.09 -26.34
CA CYS A 448 11.71 11.38 -26.23
C CYS A 448 12.46 12.45 -27.02
N THR A 449 11.97 13.68 -27.08
CA THR A 449 12.59 14.75 -27.89
C THR A 449 14.04 14.96 -27.51
N GLY A 450 14.33 15.19 -26.22
CA GLY A 450 15.66 15.53 -25.70
C GLY A 450 16.45 14.39 -25.11
N GLY A 451 15.86 13.18 -24.90
CA GLY A 451 16.56 12.04 -24.33
C GLY A 451 17.09 12.25 -22.89
N GLN A 452 16.49 13.16 -22.08
CA GLN A 452 17.00 13.54 -20.77
C GLN A 452 16.00 13.28 -19.62
N HIS A 453 14.70 13.45 -19.83
CA HIS A 453 13.70 13.38 -18.76
C HIS A 453 12.81 12.12 -18.87
N ARG A 454 11.78 12.14 -19.75
CA ARG A 454 10.73 11.13 -19.86
C ARG A 454 11.26 9.75 -20.23
N SER A 455 12.12 9.67 -21.26
CA SER A 455 12.71 8.41 -21.71
C SER A 455 13.65 7.80 -20.66
N VAL A 456 14.40 8.63 -19.95
CA VAL A 456 15.31 8.19 -18.88
C VAL A 456 14.50 7.61 -17.71
N TYR A 457 13.48 8.34 -17.25
CA TYR A 457 12.60 7.85 -16.19
C TYR A 457 11.93 6.52 -16.58
N ALA A 458 11.40 6.42 -17.81
CA ALA A 458 10.74 5.20 -18.28
C ALA A 458 11.68 4.00 -18.36
N ALA A 459 12.91 4.21 -18.85
CA ALA A 459 13.94 3.16 -18.94
C ALA A 459 14.33 2.65 -17.54
N GLU A 460 14.51 3.53 -16.57
CA GLU A 460 14.78 3.16 -15.17
C GLU A 460 13.60 2.40 -14.53
N ALA A 461 12.38 2.86 -14.79
CA ALA A 461 11.18 2.24 -14.24
C ALA A 461 10.98 0.81 -14.74
N ILE A 462 11.12 0.55 -16.06
CA ILE A 462 11.01 -0.80 -16.61
C ILE A 462 12.18 -1.70 -16.16
N ALA A 463 13.39 -1.16 -16.05
CA ALA A 463 14.54 -1.92 -15.56
C ALA A 463 14.30 -2.42 -14.13
N ARG A 464 13.79 -1.56 -13.24
CA ARG A 464 13.42 -1.91 -11.88
C ARG A 464 12.27 -2.94 -11.84
N HIS A 465 11.24 -2.76 -12.69
CA HIS A 465 10.13 -3.69 -12.81
C HIS A 465 10.60 -5.11 -13.19
N LEU A 466 11.40 -5.23 -14.24
CA LEU A 466 11.86 -6.52 -14.75
C LEU A 466 12.84 -7.21 -13.79
N ARG A 467 13.74 -6.47 -13.13
CA ARG A 467 14.61 -7.01 -12.07
C ARG A 467 13.80 -7.60 -10.93
N ASN A 468 12.78 -6.88 -10.48
CA ASN A 468 11.97 -7.29 -9.34
C ASN A 468 11.07 -8.49 -9.66
N LYS A 469 10.43 -8.48 -10.84
CA LYS A 469 9.45 -9.49 -11.25
C LYS A 469 10.09 -10.77 -11.79
N PHE A 470 11.03 -10.64 -12.73
CA PHE A 470 11.57 -11.78 -13.50
C PHE A 470 13.01 -12.15 -13.15
N LYS A 471 13.74 -11.33 -12.39
CA LYS A 471 15.16 -11.54 -12.04
C LYS A 471 16.10 -11.67 -13.25
N VAL A 472 15.69 -11.19 -14.42
CA VAL A 472 16.50 -11.24 -15.64
C VAL A 472 17.73 -10.33 -15.59
N LYS A 473 18.75 -10.67 -16.35
CA LYS A 473 19.93 -9.83 -16.57
C LYS A 473 19.54 -8.59 -17.39
N ILE A 474 19.93 -7.40 -16.92
CA ILE A 474 19.56 -6.13 -17.56
C ILE A 474 20.81 -5.32 -17.85
N ILE A 475 20.92 -4.87 -19.11
CA ILE A 475 21.83 -3.82 -19.55
C ILE A 475 21.01 -2.55 -19.74
N LEU A 476 21.28 -1.50 -18.95
CA LEU A 476 20.56 -0.23 -19.02
C LEU A 476 21.51 0.87 -19.54
N GLN A 477 21.10 1.55 -20.61
CA GLN A 477 21.91 2.57 -21.27
C GLN A 477 21.09 3.84 -21.54
N HIS A 478 21.70 4.99 -21.30
CA HIS A 478 21.17 6.31 -21.66
C HIS A 478 22.01 6.87 -22.80
N THR A 479 21.64 6.56 -24.04
CA THR A 479 22.47 6.85 -25.23
C THR A 479 22.69 8.34 -25.48
N ASN A 480 21.85 9.22 -24.92
CA ASN A 480 21.99 10.67 -25.02
C ASN A 480 22.59 11.34 -23.77
N LYS A 481 23.21 10.58 -22.85
CA LYS A 481 23.68 11.11 -21.55
C LYS A 481 24.67 12.25 -21.69
N GLU A 482 25.59 12.17 -22.63
CA GLU A 482 26.62 13.17 -22.91
C GLU A 482 26.04 14.53 -23.35
N ASN A 483 24.82 14.52 -23.92
CA ASN A 483 24.15 15.72 -24.39
C ASN A 483 23.12 16.28 -23.39
N TRP A 484 23.09 15.80 -22.15
CA TRP A 484 22.18 16.35 -21.15
C TRP A 484 22.60 17.75 -20.76
N LYS A 485 21.60 18.61 -20.55
CA LYS A 485 21.85 19.94 -20.01
C LYS A 485 22.11 19.79 -18.51
N THR A 486 23.30 20.09 -18.08
CA THR A 486 23.69 20.21 -16.67
C THR A 486 23.70 21.68 -16.26
N ALA A 487 23.54 21.95 -14.96
CA ALA A 487 23.58 23.32 -14.40
C ALA A 487 24.95 23.99 -14.58
#